data_c7b6226f189e2dbbd341b36f7ae87711
#
_entry.id   c7b6226f189e2dbbd341b36f7ae87711
#
_cell.length_a   1.000
_cell.length_b   1.000
_cell.length_c   1.000
_cell.angle_alpha   90.00
_cell.angle_beta   90.00
_cell.angle_gamma   90.00
#
_symmetry.space_group_name_H-M   'P 1'
#
loop_
_entity.id
_entity.type
_entity.pdbx_description
1 polymer ?
#
loop_
_entity_poly.entity_id
_entity_poly.type
_entity_poly.pdbx_seq_one_letter_code
_entity_poly.pdbx_strand_id
1 'polypeptide(L)' 'EGIHHICIEVDDIESEIKRIISNGIRVLNEKPKAGADNKKICFLHPKDTCGVLIELSQEIS' A
#
# COMPACT_ATOMS: atom_id res chain seq x y z
N GLU A 1 -17.63 -0.80 14.18
CA GLU A 1 -17.50 0.34 13.42
C GLU A 1 -16.16 0.93 13.43
N GLY A 2 -15.44 0.98 12.67
CA GLY A 2 -14.15 1.55 12.57
C GLY A 2 -13.59 1.25 11.21
N ILE A 3 -12.48 1.87 10.88
CA ILE A 3 -11.80 1.61 9.64
C ILE A 3 -11.02 0.33 9.80
N HIS A 4 -11.31 -0.64 8.98
CA HIS A 4 -10.48 -1.84 8.95
C HIS A 4 -9.17 -1.51 8.26
N HIS A 5 -8.09 -1.97 8.85
CA HIS A 5 -6.74 -1.70 8.33
C HIS A 5 -6.02 -3.03 8.16
N ILE A 6 -5.57 -3.28 6.95
CA ILE A 6 -4.84 -4.50 6.63
C ILE A 6 -3.45 -4.11 6.12
N CYS A 7 -2.42 -4.69 6.69
CA CYS A 7 -1.05 -4.46 6.26
C CYS A 7 -0.55 -5.72 5.55
N ILE A 8 -0.07 -5.55 4.32
CA ILE A 8 0.42 -6.65 3.51
C ILE A 8 1.91 -6.44 3.24
N GLU A 9 2.73 -7.40 3.62
CA GLU A 9 4.16 -7.34 3.31
C GLU A 9 4.40 -7.81 1.89
N VAL A 10 5.22 -7.05 1.15
CA VAL A 10 5.56 -7.39 -0.23
C VAL A 10 7.07 -7.35 -0.39
N ASP A 11 7.58 -8.04 -1.41
CA ASP A 11 9.02 -8.08 -1.66
C ASP A 11 9.50 -6.89 -2.48
N ASP A 12 8.66 -6.36 -3.36
CA ASP A 12 9.02 -5.24 -4.22
C ASP A 12 7.81 -4.32 -4.33
N ILE A 13 7.76 -3.33 -3.44
CA ILE A 13 6.59 -2.47 -3.33
C ILE A 13 6.39 -1.63 -4.60
N GLU A 14 7.47 -1.24 -5.27
CA GLU A 14 7.33 -0.41 -6.47
C GLU A 14 6.69 -1.19 -7.61
N SER A 15 7.06 -2.46 -7.78
CA SER A 15 6.41 -3.31 -8.75
C SER A 15 4.96 -3.56 -8.41
N GLU A 16 4.66 -3.76 -7.13
CA GLU A 16 3.29 -3.97 -6.70
C GLU A 16 2.42 -2.75 -6.95
N ILE A 17 2.96 -1.55 -6.70
CA ILE A 17 2.22 -0.32 -6.95
C ILE A 17 1.90 -0.20 -8.45
N LYS A 18 2.87 -0.48 -9.32
CA LYS A 18 2.63 -0.42 -10.76
C LYS A 18 1.55 -1.40 -11.19
N ARG A 19 1.59 -2.61 -10.65
CA ARG A 19 0.61 -3.64 -10.98
C ARG A 19 -0.79 -3.23 -10.52
N ILE A 20 -0.87 -2.67 -9.33
CA ILE A 20 -2.14 -2.23 -8.75
C ILE A 20 -2.74 -1.10 -9.56
N ILE A 21 -1.93 -0.12 -9.93
CA ILE A 21 -2.39 1.00 -10.74
C ILE A 21 -2.84 0.53 -12.12
N SER A 22 -2.13 -0.42 -12.73
CA SER A 22 -2.56 -0.93 -14.04
C SER A 22 -3.86 -1.70 -13.97
N ASN A 23 -4.26 -2.16 -12.79
CA ASN A 23 -5.54 -2.81 -12.60
C ASN A 23 -6.65 -1.84 -12.20
N GLY A 24 -6.38 -0.55 -12.25
CA GLY A 24 -7.41 0.46 -11.99
C GLY A 24 -7.61 0.83 -10.54
N ILE A 25 -6.74 0.36 -9.66
CA ILE A 25 -6.85 0.68 -8.24
C ILE A 25 -5.96 1.89 -7.94
N ARG A 26 -6.54 2.89 -7.29
CA ARG A 26 -5.80 4.11 -6.97
C ARG A 26 -4.99 3.91 -5.69
N VAL A 27 -3.85 4.59 -5.63
CA VAL A 27 -3.04 4.61 -4.42
C VAL A 27 -3.04 6.03 -3.86
N LEU A 28 -2.89 6.15 -2.54
CA LEU A 28 -2.84 7.46 -1.91
C LEU A 28 -1.49 8.13 -2.12
N ASN A 29 -0.45 7.33 -2.31
CA ASN A 29 0.88 7.84 -2.61
C ASN A 29 1.54 6.91 -3.61
N GLU A 30 1.86 7.45 -4.81
CA GLU A 30 2.46 6.63 -5.87
C GLU A 30 3.90 6.27 -5.58
N LYS A 31 4.58 7.09 -4.79
CA LYS A 31 5.93 6.78 -4.37
C LYS A 31 5.90 6.29 -2.93
N PRO A 32 6.53 5.16 -2.65
CA PRO A 32 6.53 4.65 -1.29
C PRO A 32 7.16 5.64 -0.33
N LYS A 33 6.58 5.77 0.84
CA LYS A 33 7.12 6.61 1.89
C LYS A 33 8.02 5.79 2.80
N ALA A 34 9.02 6.45 3.36
CA ALA A 34 9.79 5.83 4.41
C ALA A 34 8.92 5.70 5.65
N GLY A 35 8.76 4.49 6.14
CA GLY A 35 8.01 4.24 7.35
C GLY A 35 8.93 3.94 8.51
N ALA A 36 8.32 3.58 9.64
CA ALA A 36 9.07 3.17 10.81
C ALA A 36 9.78 1.85 10.51
N ASP A 37 10.85 1.56 11.25
CA ASP A 37 11.58 0.29 11.19
C ASP A 37 12.14 -0.01 9.80
N ASN A 38 12.63 1.00 9.11
CA ASN A 38 13.26 0.84 7.81
C ASN A 38 12.35 0.15 6.80
N LYS A 39 11.12 0.62 6.71
CA LYS A 39 10.17 0.08 5.75
C LYS A 39 9.74 1.14 4.77
N LYS A 40 9.41 0.71 3.56
CA LYS A 40 8.70 1.53 2.60
C LYS A 40 7.23 1.17 2.69
N ILE A 41 6.36 2.16 2.70
CA ILE A 41 4.93 1.91 2.81
C ILE A 41 4.16 2.67 1.76
N CYS A 42 3.02 2.11 1.37
CA CYS A 42 2.11 2.72 0.42
C CYS A 42 0.68 2.33 0.81
N PHE A 43 -0.23 3.29 0.78
CA PHE A 43 -1.63 3.04 1.10
C PHE A 43 -2.46 3.03 -0.16
N LEU A 44 -3.38 2.08 -0.26
CA LEU A 44 -4.35 2.02 -1.34
C LEU A 44 -5.56 2.88 -0.98
N HIS A 45 -6.24 3.39 -2.02
CA HIS A 45 -7.40 4.24 -1.80
C HIS A 45 -8.58 3.39 -1.30
N PRO A 46 -9.17 3.73 -0.15
CA PRO A 46 -10.21 2.87 0.43
C PRO A 46 -11.43 2.68 -0.46
N LYS A 47 -11.72 3.64 -1.32
CA LYS A 47 -12.86 3.52 -2.24
C LYS A 47 -12.68 2.36 -3.21
N ASP A 48 -11.46 1.98 -3.52
CA ASP A 48 -11.18 0.90 -4.46
C ASP A 48 -10.95 -0.42 -3.75
N THR A 49 -11.05 -0.45 -2.43
CA THR A 49 -10.84 -1.65 -1.63
C THR A 49 -11.99 -1.86 -0.64
N CYS A 50 -13.20 -1.53 -1.07
CA CYS A 50 -14.44 -1.75 -0.30
C CYS A 50 -14.41 -1.10 1.09
N GLY A 51 -13.81 0.07 1.18
CA GLY A 51 -13.76 0.80 2.45
C GLY A 51 -12.69 0.32 3.41
N VAL A 52 -11.84 -0.60 3.00
CA VAL A 52 -10.76 -1.12 3.84
C VAL A 52 -9.48 -0.38 3.51
N LEU A 53 -8.80 0.14 4.54
CA LEU A 53 -7.50 0.78 4.33
C LEU A 53 -6.44 -0.31 4.22
N ILE A 54 -5.83 -0.42 3.05
CA ILE A 54 -4.80 -1.42 2.81
C ILE A 54 -3.45 -0.74 2.71
N GLU A 55 -2.51 -1.22 3.49
CA GLU A 55 -1.15 -0.73 3.51
C GLU A 55 -0.22 -1.80 2.94
N LEU A 56 0.58 -1.42 1.95
CA LEU A 56 1.65 -2.29 1.45
C LEU A 56 2.93 -1.88 2.16
N SER A 57 3.72 -2.86 2.54
CA SER A 57 4.93 -2.61 3.30
C SER A 57 6.06 -3.48 2.76
N GLN A 58 7.22 -2.86 2.53
CA GLN A 58 8.43 -3.57 2.12
C GLN A 58 9.55 -3.24 3.08
N GLU A 59 10.21 -4.25 3.58
CA GLU A 59 11.35 -4.06 4.46
C GLU A 59 12.57 -3.62 3.65
N ILE A 60 13.23 -2.55 4.10
CA ILE A 60 14.47 -2.07 3.49
C ILE A 60 15.61 -2.62 4.32
N SER A 61 16.29 -3.59 3.86
CA SER A 61 17.39 -4.16 4.65
C SER A 61 18.73 -3.69 4.17
#